data_a18879687e904f24a0cbfe9bbebadd7a
#
_entry.id   a18879687e904f24a0cbfe9bbebadd7a
#
_cell.length_a   1.000
_cell.length_b   1.000
_cell.length_c   1.000
_cell.angle_alpha   90.00
_cell.angle_beta   90.00
_cell.angle_gamma   90.00
#
_symmetry.space_group_name_H-M   'P 1'
#
loop_
_entity.id
_entity.type
_entity.pdbx_description
1 polymer ?
#
loop_
_entity_poly.entity_id
_entity_poly.type
_entity_poly.pdbx_seq_one_letter_code
_entity_poly.pdbx_strand_id
1 'polypeptide(L)'
;TSLACEYNKLTTLDLSKCPNLESLYCRDNGLKTLDLSKCPNLKSLNCEENDLKTLDLSKCPTLESLHCEDNGLITLDVSECLNLVWVYCKGNDLTTIDVTKCTKLRVLNCEDNGITTIDVDKCMELNGLICGNNGITVLDVTKCAKLMTLDCKYNNLTALDVTKCTELRKLNCSN
;
A
#
# COMPACT_ATOMS: atom_id res chain seq x y z
N THR A 1 -21.45 -1.81 -5.63
CA THR A 1 -21.76 -0.39 -5.99
C THR A 1 -20.48 0.44 -5.93
N SER A 2 -20.45 1.58 -6.66
CA SER A 2 -19.26 2.45 -6.75
C SER A 2 -19.65 3.90 -6.46
N LEU A 3 -18.75 4.63 -5.78
CA LEU A 3 -18.81 6.08 -5.60
C LEU A 3 -17.51 6.68 -6.12
N ALA A 4 -17.64 7.66 -7.03
CA ALA A 4 -16.51 8.43 -7.55
C ALA A 4 -16.78 9.93 -7.29
N CYS A 5 -15.85 10.56 -6.57
CA CYS A 5 -15.92 11.99 -6.23
C CYS A 5 -14.52 12.64 -6.27
N GLU A 6 -13.67 12.13 -7.14
CA GLU A 6 -12.28 12.56 -7.34
C GLU A 6 -12.21 13.99 -7.87
N TYR A 7 -11.04 14.63 -7.69
CA TYR A 7 -10.72 15.95 -8.23
C TYR A 7 -11.71 17.04 -7.81
N ASN A 8 -12.05 17.07 -6.51
CA ASN A 8 -12.93 18.06 -5.92
C ASN A 8 -12.22 18.82 -4.78
N LYS A 9 -12.97 19.49 -3.94
CA LYS A 9 -12.49 20.22 -2.76
C LYS A 9 -13.21 19.73 -1.50
N LEU A 10 -13.53 18.43 -1.46
CA LEU A 10 -14.22 17.83 -0.32
C LEU A 10 -13.31 17.81 0.89
N THR A 11 -13.77 18.36 2.00
CA THR A 11 -13.08 18.27 3.30
C THR A 11 -13.66 17.20 4.20
N THR A 12 -14.87 16.71 3.87
CA THR A 12 -15.57 15.63 4.56
C THR A 12 -16.34 14.78 3.55
N LEU A 13 -16.53 13.50 3.86
CA LEU A 13 -17.32 12.57 3.06
C LEU A 13 -18.11 11.66 4.01
N ASP A 14 -19.45 11.78 3.99
CA ASP A 14 -20.34 10.94 4.80
C ASP A 14 -20.71 9.66 4.05
N LEU A 15 -20.24 8.52 4.54
CA LEU A 15 -20.49 7.18 4.01
C LEU A 15 -21.44 6.36 4.90
N SER A 16 -22.04 6.97 5.93
CA SER A 16 -22.85 6.28 6.96
C SER A 16 -24.07 5.51 6.39
N LYS A 17 -24.50 5.85 5.17
CA LYS A 17 -25.61 5.21 4.46
C LYS A 17 -25.20 4.35 3.26
N CYS A 18 -23.91 3.96 3.18
CA CYS A 18 -23.36 3.25 2.03
C CYS A 18 -22.87 1.82 2.35
N PRO A 19 -23.66 0.94 3.02
CA PRO A 19 -23.18 -0.37 3.47
C PRO A 19 -22.85 -1.35 2.34
N ASN A 20 -23.34 -1.07 1.13
CA ASN A 20 -23.10 -1.91 -0.05
C ASN A 20 -22.03 -1.32 -0.99
N LEU A 21 -21.23 -0.36 -0.50
CA LEU A 21 -20.16 0.23 -1.30
C LEU A 21 -19.04 -0.79 -1.49
N GLU A 22 -18.68 -1.04 -2.76
CA GLU A 22 -17.58 -1.93 -3.13
C GLU A 22 -16.37 -1.17 -3.67
N SER A 23 -16.58 0.02 -4.22
CA SER A 23 -15.49 0.84 -4.75
C SER A 23 -15.69 2.29 -4.36
N LEU A 24 -14.66 2.89 -3.78
CA LEU A 24 -14.61 4.31 -3.44
C LEU A 24 -13.40 4.96 -4.12
N TYR A 25 -13.67 6.00 -4.91
CA TYR A 25 -12.66 6.81 -5.56
C TYR A 25 -12.85 8.26 -5.11
N CYS A 26 -11.99 8.73 -4.20
CA CYS A 26 -12.03 10.07 -3.62
C CYS A 26 -10.67 10.79 -3.69
N ARG A 27 -9.85 10.40 -4.68
CA ARG A 27 -8.55 11.00 -4.97
C ARG A 27 -8.66 12.52 -5.17
N ASP A 28 -7.58 13.22 -4.85
CA ASP A 28 -7.40 14.67 -5.06
C ASP A 28 -8.56 15.47 -4.46
N ASN A 29 -8.58 15.52 -3.13
CA ASN A 29 -9.50 16.27 -2.30
C ASN A 29 -8.76 16.83 -1.08
N GLY A 30 -9.46 17.41 -0.12
CA GLY A 30 -8.91 17.91 1.15
C GLY A 30 -9.41 17.12 2.36
N LEU A 31 -9.59 15.80 2.21
CA LEU A 31 -10.11 14.95 3.28
C LEU A 31 -9.04 14.78 4.37
N LYS A 32 -9.38 15.16 5.60
CA LYS A 32 -8.54 14.95 6.78
C LYS A 32 -8.86 13.66 7.52
N THR A 33 -10.06 13.15 7.33
CA THR A 33 -10.55 11.89 7.90
C THR A 33 -11.43 11.18 6.88
N LEU A 34 -11.46 9.84 6.94
CA LEU A 34 -12.31 9.01 6.11
C LEU A 34 -12.86 7.85 6.97
N ASP A 35 -14.14 7.90 7.30
CA ASP A 35 -14.82 6.86 8.08
C ASP A 35 -15.34 5.76 7.16
N LEU A 36 -14.71 4.60 7.20
CA LEU A 36 -15.07 3.39 6.43
C LEU A 36 -15.84 2.36 7.28
N SER A 37 -16.21 2.68 8.53
CA SER A 37 -16.83 1.74 9.47
C SER A 37 -18.15 1.15 8.99
N LYS A 38 -18.83 1.80 8.02
CA LYS A 38 -20.10 1.37 7.42
C LYS A 38 -19.94 0.79 6.01
N CYS A 39 -18.69 0.51 5.56
CA CYS A 39 -18.38 0.01 4.22
C CYS A 39 -17.71 -1.37 4.24
N PRO A 40 -18.28 -2.41 4.86
CA PRO A 40 -17.63 -3.72 5.07
C PRO A 40 -17.40 -4.51 3.77
N ASN A 41 -18.06 -4.11 2.68
CA ASN A 41 -17.97 -4.78 1.39
C ASN A 41 -16.96 -4.10 0.43
N LEU A 42 -16.16 -3.14 0.95
CA LEU A 42 -15.23 -2.38 0.13
C LEU A 42 -14.10 -3.28 -0.40
N LYS A 43 -13.96 -3.33 -1.73
CA LYS A 43 -12.93 -4.08 -2.47
C LYS A 43 -11.85 -3.19 -3.03
N SER A 44 -12.22 -1.96 -3.40
CA SER A 44 -11.28 -0.99 -3.98
C SER A 44 -11.43 0.37 -3.30
N LEU A 45 -10.32 0.88 -2.78
CA LEU A 45 -10.23 2.22 -2.21
C LEU A 45 -9.14 3.01 -2.93
N ASN A 46 -9.51 4.17 -3.46
CA ASN A 46 -8.55 5.18 -3.88
C ASN A 46 -8.85 6.48 -3.13
N CYS A 47 -7.96 6.80 -2.16
CA CYS A 47 -7.95 8.04 -1.39
C CYS A 47 -6.63 8.80 -1.53
N GLU A 48 -5.91 8.57 -2.63
CA GLU A 48 -4.67 9.24 -3.00
C GLU A 48 -4.83 10.78 -2.99
N GLU A 49 -3.75 11.52 -2.74
CA GLU A 49 -3.72 12.99 -2.74
C GLU A 49 -4.82 13.60 -1.87
N ASN A 50 -4.76 13.33 -0.55
CA ASN A 50 -5.60 13.92 0.48
C ASN A 50 -4.75 14.36 1.69
N ASP A 51 -5.39 14.82 2.76
CA ASP A 51 -4.72 15.26 4.00
C ASP A 51 -4.87 14.22 5.14
N LEU A 52 -5.04 12.94 4.82
CA LEU A 52 -5.27 11.89 5.81
C LEU A 52 -4.03 11.68 6.70
N LYS A 53 -4.20 11.72 8.02
CA LYS A 53 -3.16 11.36 9.00
C LYS A 53 -3.33 9.94 9.54
N THR A 54 -4.52 9.40 9.43
CA THR A 54 -4.88 8.03 9.81
C THR A 54 -5.87 7.45 8.82
N LEU A 55 -5.84 6.12 8.64
CA LEU A 55 -6.79 5.38 7.81
C LEU A 55 -7.11 4.06 8.53
N ASP A 56 -8.34 3.94 9.04
CA ASP A 56 -8.80 2.71 9.70
C ASP A 56 -9.44 1.76 8.66
N LEU A 57 -8.78 0.64 8.42
CA LEU A 57 -9.21 -0.41 7.51
C LEU A 57 -9.76 -1.65 8.24
N SER A 58 -9.89 -1.61 9.57
CA SER A 58 -10.32 -2.76 10.40
C SER A 58 -11.71 -3.30 10.05
N LYS A 59 -12.52 -2.50 9.35
CA LYS A 59 -13.87 -2.88 8.89
C LYS A 59 -13.95 -3.16 7.39
N CYS A 60 -12.79 -3.31 6.71
CA CYS A 60 -12.72 -3.54 5.27
C CYS A 60 -12.04 -4.89 4.93
N PRO A 61 -12.53 -6.05 5.43
CA PRO A 61 -11.87 -7.34 5.25
C PRO A 61 -11.89 -7.86 3.80
N THR A 62 -12.73 -7.27 2.96
CA THR A 62 -12.86 -7.64 1.53
C THR A 62 -11.95 -6.83 0.62
N LEU A 63 -11.13 -5.91 1.18
CA LEU A 63 -10.29 -5.00 0.40
C LEU A 63 -9.24 -5.77 -0.40
N GLU A 64 -9.22 -5.52 -1.71
CA GLU A 64 -8.31 -6.11 -2.69
C GLU A 64 -7.30 -5.10 -3.24
N SER A 65 -7.73 -3.84 -3.39
CA SER A 65 -6.91 -2.76 -3.94
C SER A 65 -6.97 -1.54 -3.03
N LEU A 66 -5.80 -1.08 -2.58
CA LEU A 66 -5.63 0.11 -1.76
C LEU A 66 -4.68 1.09 -2.44
N HIS A 67 -5.16 2.29 -2.72
CA HIS A 67 -4.40 3.45 -3.17
C HIS A 67 -4.58 4.56 -2.13
N CYS A 68 -3.52 4.84 -1.37
CA CYS A 68 -3.50 5.88 -0.33
C CYS A 68 -2.23 6.74 -0.41
N GLU A 69 -1.67 6.84 -1.62
CA GLU A 69 -0.49 7.62 -1.91
C GLU A 69 -0.68 9.10 -1.56
N ASP A 70 0.42 9.79 -1.35
CA ASP A 70 0.49 11.24 -1.18
C ASP A 70 -0.54 11.76 -0.15
N ASN A 71 -0.41 11.22 1.07
CA ASN A 71 -1.12 11.62 2.27
C ASN A 71 -0.09 11.94 3.37
N GLY A 72 -0.51 11.98 4.61
CA GLY A 72 0.41 12.14 5.77
C GLY A 72 0.23 11.01 6.76
N LEU A 73 0.02 9.77 6.28
CA LEU A 73 -0.18 8.61 7.13
C LEU A 73 1.09 8.28 7.90
N ILE A 74 1.00 8.22 9.22
CA ILE A 74 2.10 7.84 10.10
C ILE A 74 2.14 6.32 10.30
N THR A 75 0.97 5.69 10.24
CA THR A 75 0.79 4.23 10.33
C THR A 75 -0.23 3.76 9.31
N LEU A 76 -0.07 2.52 8.84
CA LEU A 76 -1.02 1.85 7.97
C LEU A 76 -1.14 0.39 8.41
N ASP A 77 -2.26 0.07 9.08
CA ASP A 77 -2.58 -1.30 9.50
C ASP A 77 -3.45 -1.99 8.45
N VAL A 78 -2.90 -3.00 7.80
CA VAL A 78 -3.58 -3.84 6.78
C VAL A 78 -3.84 -5.27 7.29
N SER A 79 -3.67 -5.51 8.60
CA SER A 79 -3.72 -6.85 9.19
C SER A 79 -5.05 -7.58 9.05
N GLU A 80 -6.15 -6.85 8.88
CA GLU A 80 -7.49 -7.40 8.64
C GLU A 80 -7.85 -7.52 7.15
N CYS A 81 -7.02 -6.96 6.25
CA CYS A 81 -7.27 -6.92 4.81
C CYS A 81 -6.61 -8.12 4.09
N LEU A 82 -7.03 -9.34 4.43
CA LEU A 82 -6.41 -10.59 3.96
C LEU A 82 -6.56 -10.86 2.45
N ASN A 83 -7.34 -10.05 1.76
CA ASN A 83 -7.57 -10.17 0.32
C ASN A 83 -6.75 -9.19 -0.51
N LEU A 84 -5.90 -8.37 0.10
CA LEU A 84 -5.09 -7.38 -0.62
C LEU A 84 -4.19 -8.02 -1.67
N VAL A 85 -4.32 -7.49 -2.88
CA VAL A 85 -3.53 -7.82 -4.06
C VAL A 85 -2.63 -6.66 -4.45
N TRP A 86 -3.12 -5.43 -4.29
CA TRP A 86 -2.40 -4.21 -4.63
C TRP A 86 -2.42 -3.23 -3.47
N VAL A 87 -1.23 -2.80 -3.04
CA VAL A 87 -1.04 -1.76 -2.02
C VAL A 87 -0.11 -0.68 -2.56
N TYR A 88 -0.63 0.51 -2.69
CA TYR A 88 0.09 1.71 -3.06
C TYR A 88 -0.04 2.72 -1.91
N CYS A 89 1.08 2.98 -1.23
CA CYS A 89 1.15 3.88 -0.08
C CYS A 89 2.37 4.82 -0.17
N LYS A 90 2.83 5.08 -1.41
CA LYS A 90 3.92 6.02 -1.69
C LYS A 90 3.65 7.40 -1.09
N GLY A 91 4.71 8.15 -0.72
CA GLY A 91 4.58 9.55 -0.33
C GLY A 91 3.79 9.74 0.96
N ASN A 92 4.10 8.96 1.99
CA ASN A 92 3.52 9.07 3.33
C ASN A 92 4.63 9.22 4.39
N ASP A 93 4.27 9.23 5.66
CA ASP A 93 5.20 9.32 6.81
C ASP A 93 5.36 7.97 7.52
N LEU A 94 5.20 6.83 6.79
CA LEU A 94 5.27 5.50 7.37
C LEU A 94 6.70 5.16 7.80
N THR A 95 6.88 4.67 9.02
CA THR A 95 8.16 4.13 9.51
C THR A 95 8.23 2.61 9.40
N THR A 96 7.09 1.94 9.29
CA THR A 96 6.95 0.50 9.12
C THR A 96 5.72 0.18 8.28
N ILE A 97 5.72 -0.99 7.64
CA ILE A 97 4.55 -1.60 7.03
C ILE A 97 4.59 -3.11 7.26
N ASP A 98 3.55 -3.66 7.87
CA ASP A 98 3.43 -5.11 8.07
C ASP A 98 2.46 -5.70 7.04
N VAL A 99 3.01 -6.44 6.07
CA VAL A 99 2.26 -7.15 5.03
C VAL A 99 2.34 -8.67 5.18
N THR A 100 2.81 -9.17 6.33
CA THR A 100 3.02 -10.61 6.56
C THR A 100 1.75 -11.45 6.48
N LYS A 101 0.57 -10.84 6.68
CA LYS A 101 -0.74 -11.48 6.49
C LYS A 101 -1.29 -11.35 5.06
N CYS A 102 -0.71 -10.50 4.22
CA CYS A 102 -1.20 -10.23 2.87
C CYS A 102 -0.64 -11.26 1.86
N THR A 103 -0.98 -12.53 2.03
CA THR A 103 -0.40 -13.64 1.24
C THR A 103 -0.78 -13.63 -0.24
N LYS A 104 -1.79 -12.83 -0.63
CA LYS A 104 -2.23 -12.63 -2.03
C LYS A 104 -1.56 -11.43 -2.70
N LEU A 105 -0.69 -10.71 -1.96
CA LEU A 105 -0.10 -9.45 -2.43
C LEU A 105 0.75 -9.68 -3.67
N ARG A 106 0.46 -8.93 -4.73
CA ARG A 106 1.20 -8.93 -6.00
C ARG A 106 2.03 -7.68 -6.20
N VAL A 107 1.53 -6.53 -5.72
CA VAL A 107 2.28 -5.28 -5.83
C VAL A 107 2.26 -4.57 -4.49
N LEU A 108 3.46 -4.17 -4.03
CA LEU A 108 3.65 -3.24 -2.93
C LEU A 108 4.46 -2.04 -3.45
N ASN A 109 3.85 -0.86 -3.43
CA ASN A 109 4.55 0.39 -3.64
C ASN A 109 4.50 1.22 -2.35
N CYS A 110 5.62 1.26 -1.65
CA CYS A 110 5.83 2.05 -0.44
C CYS A 110 7.00 3.03 -0.58
N GLU A 111 7.29 3.44 -1.83
CA GLU A 111 8.32 4.44 -2.14
C GLU A 111 8.07 5.75 -1.38
N ASP A 112 9.11 6.54 -1.14
CA ASP A 112 9.02 7.85 -0.48
C ASP A 112 8.33 7.78 0.89
N ASN A 113 8.93 7.03 1.83
CA ASN A 113 8.51 6.90 3.22
C ASN A 113 9.74 6.88 4.14
N GLY A 114 9.55 6.62 5.43
CA GLY A 114 10.63 6.46 6.42
C GLY A 114 10.86 5.01 6.84
N ILE A 115 10.51 4.03 5.99
CA ILE A 115 10.52 2.61 6.33
C ILE A 115 11.97 2.10 6.46
N THR A 116 12.26 1.40 7.55
CA THR A 116 13.60 0.86 7.81
C THR A 116 13.70 -0.65 7.58
N THR A 117 12.56 -1.35 7.61
CA THR A 117 12.49 -2.81 7.39
C THR A 117 11.20 -3.17 6.68
N ILE A 118 11.26 -4.15 5.77
CA ILE A 118 10.09 -4.74 5.11
C ILE A 118 10.25 -6.26 5.17
N ASP A 119 9.23 -6.96 5.69
CA ASP A 119 9.15 -8.42 5.65
C ASP A 119 8.13 -8.83 4.57
N VAL A 120 8.60 -9.48 3.51
CA VAL A 120 7.80 -10.01 2.39
C VAL A 120 7.86 -11.53 2.28
N ASP A 121 8.35 -12.23 3.29
CA ASP A 121 8.55 -13.69 3.29
C ASP A 121 7.28 -14.49 3.02
N LYS A 122 6.10 -13.95 3.36
CA LYS A 122 4.80 -14.57 3.13
C LYS A 122 4.13 -14.12 1.82
N CYS A 123 4.70 -13.13 1.12
CA CYS A 123 4.14 -12.57 -0.11
C CYS A 123 4.66 -13.33 -1.36
N MET A 124 4.39 -14.64 -1.44
CA MET A 124 4.93 -15.49 -2.50
C MET A 124 4.36 -15.18 -3.90
N GLU A 125 3.26 -14.42 -3.97
CA GLU A 125 2.67 -13.94 -5.23
C GLU A 125 3.22 -12.58 -5.67
N LEU A 126 4.16 -12.00 -4.90
CA LEU A 126 4.69 -10.66 -5.17
C LEU A 126 5.44 -10.62 -6.49
N ASN A 127 4.99 -9.77 -7.41
CA ASN A 127 5.61 -9.55 -8.71
C ASN A 127 6.18 -8.13 -8.89
N GLY A 128 5.76 -7.19 -8.04
CA GLY A 128 6.29 -5.82 -8.01
C GLY A 128 6.54 -5.34 -6.58
N LEU A 129 7.79 -4.98 -6.28
CA LEU A 129 8.17 -4.32 -5.04
C LEU A 129 8.86 -3.00 -5.38
N ILE A 130 8.22 -1.90 -5.03
CA ILE A 130 8.74 -0.55 -5.20
C ILE A 130 8.87 0.06 -3.80
N CYS A 131 10.09 0.10 -3.28
CA CYS A 131 10.42 0.56 -1.93
C CYS A 131 11.56 1.57 -1.92
N GLY A 132 11.76 2.27 -3.03
CA GLY A 132 12.78 3.30 -3.16
C GLY A 132 12.58 4.47 -2.19
N ASN A 133 13.65 5.23 -1.95
CA ASN A 133 13.64 6.40 -1.09
C ASN A 133 13.05 6.11 0.30
N ASN A 134 13.73 5.21 1.01
CA ASN A 134 13.42 4.77 2.37
C ASN A 134 14.74 4.63 3.18
N GLY A 135 14.66 4.09 4.38
CA GLY A 135 15.82 3.84 5.23
C GLY A 135 16.20 2.36 5.35
N ILE A 136 15.86 1.53 4.36
CA ILE A 136 16.01 0.07 4.43
C ILE A 136 17.49 -0.31 4.42
N THR A 137 17.90 -1.09 5.41
CA THR A 137 19.30 -1.59 5.53
C THR A 137 19.44 -3.05 5.11
N VAL A 138 18.37 -3.83 5.23
CA VAL A 138 18.32 -5.25 4.84
C VAL A 138 16.99 -5.50 4.11
N LEU A 139 17.07 -6.15 2.95
CA LEU A 139 15.90 -6.54 2.15
C LEU A 139 16.08 -7.99 1.71
N ASP A 140 15.27 -8.89 2.27
CA ASP A 140 15.24 -10.29 1.85
C ASP A 140 14.06 -10.52 0.88
N VAL A 141 14.37 -10.86 -0.36
CA VAL A 141 13.40 -11.20 -1.42
C VAL A 141 13.56 -12.64 -1.91
N THR A 142 14.31 -13.47 -1.16
CA THR A 142 14.64 -14.86 -1.57
C THR A 142 13.41 -15.77 -1.65
N LYS A 143 12.28 -15.40 -1.04
CA LYS A 143 10.98 -16.09 -1.15
C LYS A 143 10.11 -15.59 -2.30
N CYS A 144 10.47 -14.47 -2.94
CA CYS A 144 9.66 -13.82 -3.97
C CYS A 144 10.06 -14.28 -5.38
N ALA A 145 9.91 -15.59 -5.68
CA ALA A 145 10.33 -16.17 -6.97
C ALA A 145 9.62 -15.57 -8.19
N LYS A 146 8.40 -15.02 -8.00
CA LYS A 146 7.60 -14.37 -9.06
C LYS A 146 7.92 -12.87 -9.23
N LEU A 147 8.91 -12.35 -8.50
CA LEU A 147 9.24 -10.92 -8.55
C LEU A 147 9.77 -10.55 -9.95
N MET A 148 9.05 -9.67 -10.65
CA MET A 148 9.40 -9.16 -11.98
C MET A 148 10.04 -7.79 -11.93
N THR A 149 9.63 -6.97 -10.94
CA THR A 149 10.14 -5.61 -10.76
C THR A 149 10.53 -5.40 -9.31
N LEU A 150 11.80 -5.01 -9.12
CA LEU A 150 12.31 -4.54 -7.84
C LEU A 150 12.92 -3.15 -8.02
N ASP A 151 12.33 -2.15 -7.37
CA ASP A 151 12.91 -0.81 -7.25
C ASP A 151 13.16 -0.53 -5.77
N CYS A 152 14.43 -0.59 -5.38
CA CYS A 152 14.89 -0.32 -4.01
C CYS A 152 15.98 0.78 -4.00
N LYS A 153 15.94 1.67 -5.02
CA LYS A 153 16.84 2.82 -5.12
C LYS A 153 16.80 3.71 -3.86
N TYR A 154 17.87 4.48 -3.61
CA TYR A 154 17.93 5.43 -2.49
C TYR A 154 17.56 4.81 -1.14
N ASN A 155 18.22 3.69 -0.81
CA ASN A 155 18.15 3.00 0.48
C ASN A 155 19.55 2.81 1.05
N ASN A 156 19.67 2.20 2.23
CA ASN A 156 20.95 1.96 2.92
C ASN A 156 21.37 0.49 2.83
N LEU A 157 21.03 -0.21 1.72
CA LEU A 157 21.34 -1.63 1.55
C LEU A 157 22.85 -1.83 1.44
N THR A 158 23.39 -2.78 2.21
CA THR A 158 24.78 -3.22 2.13
C THR A 158 24.96 -4.49 1.29
N ALA A 159 23.90 -5.25 1.09
CA ALA A 159 23.84 -6.43 0.24
C ALA A 159 22.41 -6.64 -0.28
N LEU A 160 22.27 -7.29 -1.43
CA LEU A 160 20.99 -7.68 -2.00
C LEU A 160 21.15 -9.00 -2.75
N ASP A 161 20.44 -10.03 -2.30
CA ASP A 161 20.41 -11.33 -2.97
C ASP A 161 19.10 -11.48 -3.78
N VAL A 162 19.23 -11.49 -5.10
CA VAL A 162 18.11 -11.69 -6.05
C VAL A 162 18.21 -13.03 -6.79
N THR A 163 19.08 -13.95 -6.36
CA THR A 163 19.34 -15.22 -7.06
C THR A 163 18.12 -16.13 -7.14
N LYS A 164 17.14 -15.95 -6.26
CA LYS A 164 15.86 -16.68 -6.25
C LYS A 164 14.73 -15.98 -7.01
N CYS A 165 14.91 -14.73 -7.42
CA CYS A 165 13.92 -13.98 -8.19
C CYS A 165 14.05 -14.32 -9.68
N THR A 166 13.67 -15.54 -10.06
CA THR A 166 13.94 -16.09 -11.40
C THR A 166 13.15 -15.42 -12.52
N GLU A 167 12.09 -14.66 -12.19
CA GLU A 167 11.30 -13.90 -13.15
C GLU A 167 11.69 -12.42 -13.23
N LEU A 168 12.77 -12.00 -12.54
CA LEU A 168 13.16 -10.60 -12.43
C LEU A 168 13.56 -10.04 -13.80
N ARG A 169 12.90 -8.92 -14.19
CA ARG A 169 13.08 -8.21 -15.46
C ARG A 169 13.60 -6.80 -15.28
N LYS A 170 13.22 -6.17 -14.16
CA LYS A 170 13.62 -4.80 -13.84
C LYS A 170 14.16 -4.74 -12.41
N LEU A 171 15.42 -4.33 -12.29
CA LEU A 171 16.06 -4.07 -11.01
C LEU A 171 16.60 -2.65 -11.00
N ASN A 172 16.26 -1.88 -9.98
CA ASN A 172 16.83 -0.58 -9.70
C ASN A 172 17.25 -0.55 -8.22
N CYS A 173 18.55 -0.53 -7.98
CA CYS A 173 19.15 -0.44 -6.65
C CYS A 173 20.18 0.69 -6.59
N SER A 174 20.02 1.75 -7.42
CA SER A 174 20.89 2.92 -7.45
C SER A 174 20.72 3.79 -6.19
N ASN A 175 21.82 4.44 -5.81
CA ASN A 175 21.87 5.50 -4.79
C ASN A 175 22.30 6.80 -5.42
#